data_dd2f9e7f07caed5290db8972cb492630
#
_entry.id   dd2f9e7f07caed5290db8972cb492630
#
_cell.length_a   1.000
_cell.length_b   1.000
_cell.length_c   1.000
_cell.angle_alpha   90.00
_cell.angle_beta   90.00
_cell.angle_gamma   90.00
#
_symmetry.space_group_name_H-M   'P 1'
#
loop_
_entity.id
_entity.type
_entity.pdbx_description
1 polymer ?
#
loop_
_entity_poly.entity_id
_entity_poly.type
_entity_poly.pdbx_seq_one_letter_code
_entity_poly.pdbx_strand_id
1 'polypeptide(L)'
;MGFYLSGISMMYDSTGDTAILSRLSYILEELSLCQQAGGDGYLLPTICGRAIFENVLDGNFKTSNPFIETPYDKCWEPVYVMNKIMLGLYQVYMRCDLLQAKEILVKMADWFGYSVIDKLSHDDLQKLLVCEHGSINESFIDVYQITGEEKYLKWAQRLNDEDMWVPMSEGKDILEGWHANTQIPKFTGFESVYRYDSNERFTTAARFFWDTVVRKHTWVMGGNSTGEHFFAPEEFEHRIELNGGPESCNSVNMLRLTESLYCDYAEVEKVDYYEKVLFNHILANYDPDQGMCVYYTSMKPGHYKIYGTKYDSFWCCTGTGFEQTAKFGQMIYAHTDDALYVNMFIPSVVTWDKGISIHQETAFPDEGVTSLTVSGEAVFNLKIRCPYWVGSSSLNVIVNGKREKIKAGVDGYVSINRQWKDGDKVRIELPMKLEIVPLNEATHYLALKYGPIVLAARISDEHLSKDDFRSARSTVAMKDYPVIDVPAFIGDIRKIPAAVIRKKGEKLAFLCSKDNVVSKPVELVPFNTIHWSRYAVYFRHYDKKENYLAELKKSEQFKQEEDNLNKRTVDRVIIADAESEKMHKMEAVNSTAGENWRDASKGGYFMYEMKVRKEMEPVSYTHLRAHETLRHL
;
A
#
# COMPACT_ATOMS: atom_id res chain seq x y z
N MET A 1 -6.06 -5.95 16.89
CA MET A 1 -6.54 -5.05 17.96
C MET A 1 -6.13 -3.60 17.69
N GLY A 2 -4.84 -3.26 17.56
CA GLY A 2 -4.39 -1.87 17.39
C GLY A 2 -5.05 -1.13 16.23
N PHE A 3 -5.05 -1.69 15.03
CA PHE A 3 -5.76 -1.13 13.86
C PHE A 3 -7.27 -0.94 14.09
N TYR A 4 -7.89 -1.82 14.88
CA TYR A 4 -9.31 -1.68 15.19
C TYR A 4 -9.55 -0.48 16.11
N LEU A 5 -8.74 -0.32 17.17
CA LEU A 5 -8.80 0.83 18.08
C LEU A 5 -8.60 2.15 17.31
N SER A 6 -7.55 2.21 16.47
CA SER A 6 -7.25 3.37 15.64
C SER A 6 -8.40 3.68 14.67
N GLY A 7 -8.85 2.70 13.90
CA GLY A 7 -9.91 2.90 12.89
C GLY A 7 -11.25 3.35 13.50
N ILE A 8 -11.72 2.72 14.59
CA ILE A 8 -13.00 3.13 15.17
C ILE A 8 -12.91 4.46 15.93
N SER A 9 -11.74 4.84 16.48
CA SER A 9 -11.57 6.18 17.06
C SER A 9 -11.63 7.29 16.00
N MET A 10 -11.03 7.07 14.84
CA MET A 10 -11.14 7.98 13.69
C MET A 10 -12.57 8.03 13.13
N MET A 11 -13.28 6.91 13.13
CA MET A 11 -14.68 6.85 12.72
C MET A 11 -15.56 7.65 13.69
N TYR A 12 -15.32 7.56 15.00
CA TYR A 12 -16.02 8.39 15.99
C TYR A 12 -15.77 9.89 15.75
N ASP A 13 -14.52 10.27 15.54
CA ASP A 13 -14.12 11.64 15.24
C ASP A 13 -14.86 12.21 14.00
N SER A 14 -15.07 11.37 13.00
CA SER A 14 -15.77 11.76 11.76
C SER A 14 -17.29 11.76 11.87
N THR A 15 -17.89 10.92 12.72
CA THR A 15 -19.35 10.67 12.73
C THR A 15 -20.06 11.13 13.99
N GLY A 16 -19.35 11.25 15.13
CA GLY A 16 -19.93 11.49 16.44
C GLY A 16 -20.79 10.33 16.98
N ASP A 17 -20.69 9.12 16.40
CA ASP A 17 -21.50 7.97 16.81
C ASP A 17 -21.11 7.45 18.20
N THR A 18 -21.97 7.69 19.19
CA THR A 18 -21.76 7.30 20.58
C THR A 18 -21.73 5.79 20.82
N ALA A 19 -22.25 4.97 19.90
CA ALA A 19 -22.15 3.52 19.98
C ALA A 19 -20.68 3.07 19.87
N ILE A 20 -19.86 3.83 19.14
CA ILE A 20 -18.41 3.61 19.03
C ILE A 20 -17.74 3.86 20.38
N LEU A 21 -18.09 4.93 21.09
CA LEU A 21 -17.54 5.21 22.43
C LEU A 21 -17.83 4.07 23.41
N SER A 22 -19.06 3.57 23.41
CA SER A 22 -19.44 2.43 24.26
C SER A 22 -18.60 1.19 23.95
N ARG A 23 -18.32 0.94 22.67
CA ARG A 23 -17.46 -0.16 22.24
C ARG A 23 -16.01 0.04 22.66
N LEU A 24 -15.48 1.26 22.50
CA LEU A 24 -14.12 1.61 22.93
C LEU A 24 -13.97 1.47 24.44
N SER A 25 -14.92 1.98 25.24
CA SER A 25 -14.90 1.86 26.69
C SER A 25 -14.86 0.41 27.14
N TYR A 26 -15.69 -0.46 26.56
CA TYR A 26 -15.66 -1.90 26.84
C TYR A 26 -14.30 -2.53 26.54
N ILE A 27 -13.72 -2.23 25.37
CA ILE A 27 -12.41 -2.78 24.99
C ILE A 27 -11.31 -2.30 25.94
N LEU A 28 -11.32 -1.01 26.31
CA LEU A 28 -10.34 -0.46 27.26
C LEU A 28 -10.46 -1.10 28.65
N GLU A 29 -11.68 -1.37 29.11
CA GLU A 29 -11.91 -2.08 30.38
C GLU A 29 -11.26 -3.47 30.33
N GLU A 30 -11.53 -4.27 29.28
CA GLU A 30 -10.96 -5.60 29.11
C GLU A 30 -9.42 -5.57 28.98
N LEU A 31 -8.87 -4.61 28.23
CA LEU A 31 -7.41 -4.44 28.11
C LEU A 31 -6.78 -4.05 29.45
N SER A 32 -7.44 -3.20 30.24
CA SER A 32 -6.99 -2.82 31.58
C SER A 32 -6.97 -4.01 32.54
N LEU A 33 -8.00 -4.85 32.50
CA LEU A 33 -8.06 -6.08 33.30
C LEU A 33 -6.94 -7.05 32.92
N CYS A 34 -6.69 -7.24 31.60
CA CYS A 34 -5.58 -8.06 31.12
C CYS A 34 -4.22 -7.53 31.61
N GLN A 35 -4.00 -6.20 31.53
CA GLN A 35 -2.77 -5.57 31.97
C GLN A 35 -2.57 -5.67 33.48
N GLN A 36 -3.64 -5.48 34.27
CA GLN A 36 -3.62 -5.64 35.72
C GLN A 36 -3.29 -7.09 36.14
N ALA A 37 -3.86 -8.08 35.43
CA ALA A 37 -3.56 -9.48 35.67
C ALA A 37 -2.08 -9.83 35.41
N GLY A 38 -1.45 -9.16 34.46
CA GLY A 38 -0.01 -9.25 34.21
C GLY A 38 0.86 -8.62 35.29
N GLY A 39 0.38 -7.58 35.96
CA GLY A 39 0.95 -6.97 37.17
C GLY A 39 2.09 -5.97 36.94
N ASP A 40 2.68 -5.89 35.77
CA ASP A 40 3.86 -5.08 35.45
C ASP A 40 3.72 -4.11 34.27
N GLY A 41 2.53 -3.99 33.70
CA GLY A 41 2.26 -3.12 32.54
C GLY A 41 2.33 -3.81 31.18
N TYR A 42 2.85 -5.03 31.11
CA TYR A 42 2.87 -5.83 29.87
C TYR A 42 1.47 -6.06 29.32
N LEU A 43 1.31 -5.83 28.02
CA LEU A 43 0.05 -6.08 27.31
C LEU A 43 0.32 -6.47 25.87
N LEU A 44 0.29 -7.78 25.57
CA LEU A 44 0.33 -8.31 24.20
C LEU A 44 -0.62 -9.50 24.08
N PRO A 45 -1.31 -9.67 22.96
CA PRO A 45 -2.25 -10.77 22.72
C PRO A 45 -1.57 -12.08 22.31
N THR A 46 -0.30 -12.26 22.63
CA THR A 46 0.49 -13.43 22.23
C THR A 46 0.90 -14.23 23.45
N ILE A 47 0.62 -15.52 23.43
CA ILE A 47 0.90 -16.43 24.56
C ILE A 47 2.39 -16.45 24.91
N CYS A 48 3.26 -16.30 23.92
CA CYS A 48 4.71 -16.45 24.05
C CYS A 48 5.47 -15.14 24.06
N GLY A 49 4.80 -13.98 24.03
CA GLY A 49 5.48 -12.70 23.87
C GLY A 49 6.52 -12.41 24.96
N ARG A 50 6.24 -12.75 26.21
CA ARG A 50 7.22 -12.59 27.31
C ARG A 50 8.47 -13.45 27.08
N ALA A 51 8.28 -14.74 26.74
CA ALA A 51 9.39 -15.66 26.51
C ALA A 51 10.28 -15.21 25.34
N ILE A 52 9.71 -14.57 24.31
CA ILE A 52 10.49 -13.99 23.22
C ILE A 52 11.37 -12.85 23.73
N PHE A 53 10.83 -11.93 24.56
CA PHE A 53 11.63 -10.85 25.11
C PHE A 53 12.69 -11.35 26.11
N GLU A 54 12.40 -12.40 26.88
CA GLU A 54 13.39 -13.08 27.71
C GLU A 54 14.53 -13.66 26.84
N ASN A 55 14.21 -14.36 25.74
CA ASN A 55 15.20 -14.84 24.78
C ASN A 55 16.02 -13.72 24.14
N VAL A 56 15.39 -12.55 23.84
CA VAL A 56 16.11 -11.36 23.34
C VAL A 56 17.14 -10.88 24.38
N LEU A 57 16.77 -10.84 25.65
CA LEU A 57 17.68 -10.46 26.74
C LEU A 57 18.82 -11.48 26.93
N ASP A 58 18.61 -12.73 26.58
CA ASP A 58 19.61 -13.80 26.57
C ASP A 58 20.46 -13.83 25.27
N GLY A 59 20.27 -12.86 24.36
CA GLY A 59 21.04 -12.69 23.13
C GLY A 59 20.48 -13.41 21.90
N ASN A 60 19.25 -13.91 21.94
CA ASN A 60 18.55 -14.44 20.77
C ASN A 60 17.55 -13.40 20.22
N PHE A 61 17.98 -12.67 19.20
CA PHE A 61 17.20 -11.57 18.60
C PHE A 61 16.16 -12.00 17.57
N LYS A 62 15.86 -13.30 17.42
CA LYS A 62 14.78 -13.76 16.53
C LYS A 62 13.43 -13.49 17.18
N THR A 63 12.68 -12.58 16.60
CA THR A 63 11.35 -12.16 17.07
C THR A 63 10.20 -12.79 16.28
N SER A 64 10.49 -13.33 15.09
CA SER A 64 9.51 -14.04 14.26
C SER A 64 10.01 -15.41 13.88
N ASN A 65 9.16 -16.41 14.06
CA ASN A 65 9.35 -17.72 13.44
C ASN A 65 8.00 -18.36 13.11
N PRO A 66 7.41 -18.07 11.94
CA PRO A 66 6.12 -18.63 11.54
C PRO A 66 6.14 -20.13 11.27
N PHE A 67 7.32 -20.79 11.24
CA PHE A 67 7.50 -22.17 10.76
C PHE A 67 8.00 -23.17 11.80
N ILE A 68 8.30 -22.79 13.02
CA ILE A 68 8.75 -23.71 14.07
C ILE A 68 7.56 -24.18 14.91
N GLU A 69 7.37 -25.48 14.99
CA GLU A 69 6.29 -26.14 15.75
C GLU A 69 6.65 -26.36 17.23
N THR A 70 6.99 -25.31 17.96
CA THR A 70 7.05 -25.42 19.42
C THR A 70 5.90 -24.65 20.07
N PRO A 71 5.48 -24.94 21.30
CA PRO A 71 4.44 -24.17 21.99
C PRO A 71 4.73 -22.67 22.11
N TYR A 72 5.98 -22.27 21.90
CA TYR A 72 6.47 -20.91 22.01
C TYR A 72 6.50 -20.15 20.68
N ASP A 73 6.26 -20.79 19.54
CA ASP A 73 6.60 -20.28 18.21
C ASP A 73 5.44 -19.63 17.46
N LYS A 74 4.28 -19.55 18.06
CA LYS A 74 3.12 -18.88 17.45
C LYS A 74 3.06 -17.39 17.77
N CYS A 75 4.20 -16.75 17.96
CA CYS A 75 4.29 -15.31 18.13
C CYS A 75 4.88 -14.68 16.87
N TRP A 76 4.03 -13.97 16.15
CA TRP A 76 4.46 -13.22 14.99
C TRP A 76 4.75 -11.79 15.40
N GLU A 77 5.99 -11.34 15.21
CA GLU A 77 6.49 -9.98 15.37
C GLU A 77 5.92 -9.21 16.57
N PRO A 78 6.28 -9.57 17.81
CA PRO A 78 5.69 -8.98 19.02
C PRO A 78 5.92 -7.48 19.14
N VAL A 79 7.05 -6.95 18.63
CA VAL A 79 7.34 -5.51 18.64
C VAL A 79 6.40 -4.76 17.71
N TYR A 80 6.10 -5.34 16.53
CA TYR A 80 5.10 -4.81 15.60
C TYR A 80 3.71 -4.77 16.24
N VAL A 81 3.30 -5.89 16.85
CA VAL A 81 1.99 -5.98 17.52
C VAL A 81 1.88 -4.95 18.65
N MET A 82 2.95 -4.77 19.43
CA MET A 82 3.04 -3.74 20.47
C MET A 82 2.88 -2.33 19.87
N ASN A 83 3.63 -2.01 18.83
CA ASN A 83 3.52 -0.73 18.13
C ASN A 83 2.08 -0.45 17.69
N LYS A 84 1.39 -1.43 17.07
CA LYS A 84 0.01 -1.21 16.60
C LYS A 84 -0.97 -1.00 17.74
N ILE A 85 -0.80 -1.69 18.88
CA ILE A 85 -1.65 -1.46 20.07
C ILE A 85 -1.37 -0.08 20.66
N MET A 86 -0.11 0.33 20.80
CA MET A 86 0.27 1.64 21.31
C MET A 86 -0.30 2.77 20.44
N LEU A 87 -0.12 2.70 19.11
CA LEU A 87 -0.71 3.66 18.16
C LEU A 87 -2.24 3.70 18.29
N GLY A 88 -2.90 2.54 18.40
CA GLY A 88 -4.35 2.47 18.60
C GLY A 88 -4.82 3.14 19.89
N LEU A 89 -4.14 2.88 21.00
CA LEU A 89 -4.45 3.51 22.30
C LEU A 89 -4.22 5.03 22.27
N TYR A 90 -3.14 5.47 21.63
CA TYR A 90 -2.89 6.89 21.42
C TYR A 90 -4.01 7.58 20.63
N GLN A 91 -4.45 6.99 19.51
CA GLN A 91 -5.57 7.53 18.72
C GLN A 91 -6.89 7.58 19.51
N VAL A 92 -7.15 6.56 20.32
CA VAL A 92 -8.34 6.56 21.20
C VAL A 92 -8.28 7.69 22.22
N TYR A 93 -7.13 7.91 22.86
CA TYR A 93 -6.96 9.01 23.80
C TYR A 93 -7.13 10.38 23.13
N MET A 94 -6.44 10.59 22.00
CA MET A 94 -6.41 11.89 21.32
C MET A 94 -7.74 12.28 20.67
N ARG A 95 -8.52 11.30 20.19
CA ARG A 95 -9.76 11.56 19.43
C ARG A 95 -11.04 11.39 20.24
N CYS A 96 -11.00 10.57 21.26
CA CYS A 96 -12.19 10.24 22.07
C CYS A 96 -12.08 10.72 23.52
N ASP A 97 -10.95 11.31 23.92
CA ASP A 97 -10.66 11.82 25.28
C ASP A 97 -10.87 10.77 26.39
N LEU A 98 -10.59 9.48 26.07
CA LEU A 98 -10.73 8.38 27.01
C LEU A 98 -9.42 8.19 27.80
N LEU A 99 -9.36 8.74 29.02
CA LEU A 99 -8.16 8.72 29.89
C LEU A 99 -7.61 7.31 30.15
N GLN A 100 -8.47 6.30 30.22
CA GLN A 100 -8.06 4.91 30.42
C GLN A 100 -7.12 4.42 29.29
N ALA A 101 -7.30 4.90 28.06
CA ALA A 101 -6.39 4.56 26.95
C ALA A 101 -4.98 5.09 27.20
N LYS A 102 -4.84 6.32 27.71
CA LYS A 102 -3.54 6.89 28.12
C LYS A 102 -2.90 6.08 29.23
N GLU A 103 -3.67 5.69 30.26
CA GLU A 103 -3.14 4.92 31.40
C GLU A 103 -2.58 3.55 30.94
N ILE A 104 -3.30 2.84 30.07
CA ILE A 104 -2.85 1.56 29.51
C ILE A 104 -1.60 1.76 28.66
N LEU A 105 -1.60 2.77 27.79
CA LEU A 105 -0.51 3.10 26.89
C LEU A 105 0.79 3.42 27.66
N VAL A 106 0.71 4.27 28.67
CA VAL A 106 1.86 4.66 29.49
C VAL A 106 2.47 3.44 30.18
N LYS A 107 1.65 2.58 30.79
CA LYS A 107 2.13 1.34 31.43
C LYS A 107 2.80 0.37 30.44
N MET A 108 2.27 0.26 29.20
CA MET A 108 2.92 -0.53 28.15
C MET A 108 4.29 0.03 27.80
N ALA A 109 4.39 1.35 27.60
CA ALA A 109 5.64 2.02 27.26
C ALA A 109 6.67 1.88 28.40
N ASP A 110 6.25 2.04 29.65
CA ASP A 110 7.10 1.85 30.82
C ASP A 110 7.64 0.41 30.90
N TRP A 111 6.76 -0.58 30.67
CA TRP A 111 7.19 -1.97 30.67
C TRP A 111 8.27 -2.22 29.61
N PHE A 112 8.06 -1.81 28.37
CA PHE A 112 9.02 -2.05 27.29
C PHE A 112 10.32 -1.25 27.51
N GLY A 113 10.18 0.00 27.97
CA GLY A 113 11.33 0.85 28.30
C GLY A 113 12.25 0.24 29.36
N TYR A 114 11.71 -0.06 30.53
CA TYR A 114 12.50 -0.58 31.66
C TYR A 114 12.88 -2.05 31.53
N SER A 115 12.01 -2.86 30.95
CA SER A 115 12.19 -4.32 30.90
C SER A 115 13.00 -4.79 29.69
N VAL A 116 13.07 -4.01 28.61
CA VAL A 116 13.76 -4.38 27.38
C VAL A 116 14.78 -3.32 26.98
N ILE A 117 14.36 -2.08 26.70
CA ILE A 117 15.26 -1.06 26.12
C ILE A 117 16.41 -0.75 27.06
N ASP A 118 16.16 -0.52 28.35
CA ASP A 118 17.21 -0.16 29.32
C ASP A 118 18.14 -1.32 29.66
N LYS A 119 17.72 -2.57 29.38
CA LYS A 119 18.56 -3.75 29.65
C LYS A 119 19.46 -4.14 28.50
N LEU A 120 19.15 -3.72 27.29
CA LEU A 120 19.96 -4.00 26.11
C LEU A 120 21.07 -2.96 25.93
N SER A 121 22.24 -3.42 25.53
CA SER A 121 23.29 -2.52 25.02
C SER A 121 22.81 -1.83 23.74
N HIS A 122 23.51 -0.78 23.29
CA HIS A 122 23.19 -0.14 22.01
C HIS A 122 23.26 -1.16 20.86
N ASP A 123 24.35 -1.92 20.77
CA ASP A 123 24.56 -2.90 19.70
C ASP A 123 23.50 -4.02 19.70
N ASP A 124 23.08 -4.46 20.87
CA ASP A 124 22.04 -5.50 20.98
C ASP A 124 20.66 -4.95 20.63
N LEU A 125 20.39 -3.69 20.95
CA LEU A 125 19.16 -3.04 20.54
C LEU A 125 19.10 -2.88 19.01
N GLN A 126 20.24 -2.51 18.35
CA GLN A 126 20.31 -2.46 16.89
C GLN A 126 20.04 -3.84 16.25
N LYS A 127 20.54 -4.93 16.83
CA LYS A 127 20.22 -6.30 16.38
C LYS A 127 18.72 -6.62 16.50
N LEU A 128 18.05 -6.14 17.56
CA LEU A 128 16.60 -6.29 17.72
C LEU A 128 15.84 -5.52 16.65
N LEU A 129 16.30 -4.30 16.28
CA LEU A 129 15.61 -3.42 15.33
C LEU A 129 15.65 -3.90 13.87
N VAL A 130 16.37 -4.97 13.56
CA VAL A 130 16.29 -5.64 12.25
C VAL A 130 14.90 -6.25 12.00
N CYS A 131 14.15 -6.58 13.08
CA CYS A 131 12.80 -7.14 12.99
C CYS A 131 11.77 -6.16 12.37
N GLU A 132 10.61 -6.70 12.02
CA GLU A 132 9.44 -5.88 11.69
C GLU A 132 8.87 -5.27 12.97
N HIS A 133 9.28 -4.05 13.28
CA HIS A 133 8.86 -3.35 14.50
C HIS A 133 7.84 -2.23 14.26
N GLY A 134 7.40 -2.04 13.00
CA GLY A 134 6.55 -0.91 12.63
C GLY A 134 7.27 0.42 12.85
N SER A 135 6.57 1.39 13.42
CA SER A 135 7.12 2.69 13.87
C SER A 135 7.16 2.74 15.40
N ILE A 136 7.86 1.81 16.04
CA ILE A 136 7.87 1.73 17.52
C ILE A 136 8.45 3.00 18.17
N ASN A 137 9.43 3.63 17.54
CA ASN A 137 9.99 4.91 17.94
C ASN A 137 8.93 6.04 17.90
N GLU A 138 8.04 6.09 16.90
CA GLU A 138 6.87 6.98 16.85
C GLU A 138 5.97 6.78 18.09
N SER A 139 5.68 5.52 18.44
CA SER A 139 4.85 5.23 19.62
C SER A 139 5.42 5.81 20.93
N PHE A 140 6.74 5.84 21.08
CA PHE A 140 7.37 6.47 22.24
C PHE A 140 7.33 8.01 22.17
N ILE A 141 7.41 8.59 20.99
CA ILE A 141 7.16 10.04 20.78
C ILE A 141 5.73 10.40 21.13
N ASP A 142 4.74 9.58 20.74
CA ASP A 142 3.34 9.76 21.10
C ASP A 142 3.14 9.79 22.64
N VAL A 143 3.82 8.87 23.36
CA VAL A 143 3.79 8.86 24.82
C VAL A 143 4.50 10.09 25.40
N TYR A 144 5.62 10.51 24.82
CA TYR A 144 6.29 11.75 25.22
C TYR A 144 5.38 12.97 25.07
N GLN A 145 4.66 13.09 23.95
CA GLN A 145 3.72 14.19 23.70
C GLN A 145 2.63 14.31 24.78
N ILE A 146 2.08 13.19 25.21
CA ILE A 146 0.95 13.19 26.18
C ILE A 146 1.39 13.21 27.64
N THR A 147 2.67 12.96 27.94
CA THR A 147 3.20 12.93 29.32
C THR A 147 4.20 14.05 29.62
N GLY A 148 4.98 14.48 28.65
CA GLY A 148 6.10 15.40 28.83
C GLY A 148 7.32 14.78 29.51
N GLU A 149 7.34 13.45 29.72
CA GLU A 149 8.43 12.78 30.44
C GLU A 149 9.58 12.42 29.52
N GLU A 150 10.74 13.04 29.72
CA GLU A 150 11.99 12.89 28.93
C GLU A 150 12.45 11.45 28.70
N LYS A 151 12.09 10.52 29.58
CA LYS A 151 12.48 9.11 29.41
C LYS A 151 11.94 8.51 28.09
N TYR A 152 10.73 8.90 27.69
CA TYR A 152 10.12 8.39 26.44
C TYR A 152 10.83 8.92 25.20
N LEU A 153 11.24 10.19 25.20
CA LEU A 153 12.07 10.74 24.13
C LEU A 153 13.41 10.00 24.03
N LYS A 154 14.08 9.73 25.17
CA LYS A 154 15.34 8.97 25.19
C LYS A 154 15.18 7.55 24.67
N TRP A 155 14.07 6.88 25.01
CA TRP A 155 13.78 5.55 24.47
C TRP A 155 13.47 5.60 22.98
N ALA A 156 12.71 6.58 22.51
CA ALA A 156 12.46 6.78 21.09
C ALA A 156 13.75 6.97 20.29
N GLN A 157 14.69 7.79 20.80
CA GLN A 157 16.00 8.02 20.18
C GLN A 157 16.82 6.73 20.05
N ARG A 158 16.76 5.84 21.04
CA ARG A 158 17.46 4.55 21.02
C ARG A 158 16.84 3.53 20.04
N LEU A 159 15.56 3.71 19.67
CA LEU A 159 14.80 2.82 18.79
C LEU A 159 14.92 3.20 17.30
N ASN A 160 15.94 3.96 16.90
CA ASN A 160 16.18 4.30 15.50
C ASN A 160 17.14 3.29 14.87
N ASP A 161 16.67 2.55 13.87
CA ASP A 161 17.42 1.55 13.12
C ASP A 161 18.49 2.22 12.25
N GLU A 162 19.77 2.09 12.66
CA GLU A 162 20.91 2.74 12.02
C GLU A 162 21.22 2.16 10.65
N ASP A 163 20.95 0.90 10.41
CA ASP A 163 21.15 0.26 9.10
C ASP A 163 20.25 0.87 8.02
N MET A 164 19.15 1.51 8.43
CA MET A 164 18.23 2.18 7.52
C MET A 164 18.47 3.69 7.42
N TRP A 165 18.44 4.43 8.53
CA TRP A 165 18.49 5.89 8.44
C TRP A 165 19.87 6.45 8.09
N VAL A 166 20.96 5.80 8.51
CA VAL A 166 22.32 6.33 8.25
C VAL A 166 22.62 6.39 6.76
N PRO A 167 22.54 5.29 5.97
CA PRO A 167 22.82 5.35 4.55
C PRO A 167 21.83 6.22 3.78
N MET A 168 20.53 6.20 4.17
CA MET A 168 19.52 7.05 3.54
C MET A 168 19.77 8.53 3.78
N SER A 169 20.26 8.93 4.97
CA SER A 169 20.65 10.32 5.25
C SER A 169 21.87 10.78 4.44
N GLU A 170 22.65 9.85 3.91
CA GLU A 170 23.79 10.08 3.03
C GLU A 170 23.41 10.02 1.53
N GLY A 171 22.13 9.88 1.21
CA GLY A 171 21.61 9.80 -0.17
C GLY A 171 21.89 8.47 -0.87
N LYS A 172 22.08 7.38 -0.11
CA LYS A 172 22.30 6.03 -0.66
C LYS A 172 20.99 5.26 -0.73
N ASP A 173 20.62 4.84 -1.94
CA ASP A 173 19.50 3.92 -2.15
C ASP A 173 19.97 2.49 -1.84
N ILE A 174 19.43 1.92 -0.77
CA ILE A 174 19.76 0.58 -0.28
C ILE A 174 18.56 -0.37 -0.34
N LEU A 175 17.47 0.01 -1.00
CA LEU A 175 16.17 -0.64 -0.84
C LEU A 175 16.08 -2.03 -1.48
N GLU A 176 16.85 -2.32 -2.51
CA GLU A 176 16.80 -3.61 -3.21
C GLU A 176 16.91 -4.80 -2.25
N GLY A 177 15.96 -5.73 -2.35
CA GLY A 177 15.91 -6.94 -1.54
C GLY A 177 15.31 -6.77 -0.14
N TRP A 178 15.10 -5.55 0.34
CA TRP A 178 14.48 -5.34 1.64
C TRP A 178 12.95 -5.52 1.60
N HIS A 179 12.41 -6.10 2.66
CA HIS A 179 10.98 -6.23 2.87
C HIS A 179 10.34 -4.84 3.07
N ALA A 180 9.54 -4.40 2.12
CA ALA A 180 9.08 -3.01 2.02
C ALA A 180 8.23 -2.58 3.24
N ASN A 181 7.27 -3.42 3.64
CA ASN A 181 6.39 -3.11 4.76
C ASN A 181 7.14 -3.00 6.10
N THR A 182 8.25 -3.73 6.26
CA THR A 182 9.13 -3.61 7.43
C THR A 182 9.82 -2.26 7.45
N GLN A 183 10.29 -1.74 6.31
CA GLN A 183 11.13 -0.55 6.30
C GLN A 183 10.32 0.77 6.28
N ILE A 184 9.23 0.84 5.52
CA ILE A 184 8.46 2.09 5.35
C ILE A 184 8.06 2.74 6.68
N PRO A 185 7.50 2.03 7.67
CA PRO A 185 7.09 2.63 8.94
C PRO A 185 8.25 3.21 9.77
N LYS A 186 9.47 2.67 9.62
CA LYS A 186 10.66 3.18 10.32
C LYS A 186 10.91 4.65 10.00
N PHE A 187 10.70 5.04 8.74
CA PHE A 187 10.90 6.43 8.28
C PHE A 187 9.84 7.38 8.82
N THR A 188 8.61 6.91 9.05
CA THR A 188 7.60 7.69 9.80
C THR A 188 8.08 7.95 11.22
N GLY A 189 8.67 6.94 11.86
CA GLY A 189 9.24 7.05 13.18
C GLY A 189 10.45 8.00 13.25
N PHE A 190 11.35 7.98 12.25
CA PHE A 190 12.50 8.91 12.19
C PHE A 190 12.01 10.36 12.07
N GLU A 191 11.01 10.65 11.24
CA GLU A 191 10.41 11.98 11.13
C GLU A 191 9.76 12.41 12.45
N SER A 192 9.08 11.50 13.15
CA SER A 192 8.49 11.79 14.46
C SER A 192 9.54 12.12 15.51
N VAL A 193 10.67 11.41 15.54
CA VAL A 193 11.80 11.70 16.45
C VAL A 193 12.44 13.03 16.12
N TYR A 194 12.63 13.35 14.83
CA TYR A 194 13.20 14.62 14.38
C TYR A 194 12.50 15.84 14.99
N ARG A 195 11.19 15.82 15.12
CA ARG A 195 10.41 16.96 15.66
C ARG A 195 10.81 17.36 17.09
N TYR A 196 11.45 16.46 17.83
CA TYR A 196 11.86 16.67 19.22
C TYR A 196 13.39 16.56 19.46
N ASP A 197 14.10 15.89 18.56
CA ASP A 197 15.57 15.70 18.67
C ASP A 197 16.36 16.79 17.94
N SER A 198 15.78 17.44 16.94
CA SER A 198 16.46 18.42 16.08
C SER A 198 17.66 17.86 15.30
N ASN A 199 17.80 16.54 15.19
CA ASN A 199 18.79 15.89 14.34
C ASN A 199 18.29 15.83 12.89
N GLU A 200 18.70 16.81 12.08
CA GLU A 200 18.25 16.94 10.68
C GLU A 200 18.55 15.72 9.80
N ARG A 201 19.43 14.81 10.22
CA ARG A 201 19.69 13.59 9.46
C ARG A 201 18.49 12.65 9.43
N PHE A 202 17.63 12.65 10.45
CA PHE A 202 16.42 11.84 10.47
C PHE A 202 15.41 12.28 9.41
N THR A 203 15.12 13.58 9.35
CA THR A 203 14.22 14.09 8.29
C THR A 203 14.86 14.01 6.91
N THR A 204 16.18 14.19 6.79
CA THR A 204 16.92 13.99 5.53
C THR A 204 16.75 12.55 5.03
N ALA A 205 16.88 11.56 5.92
CA ALA A 205 16.66 10.15 5.59
C ALA A 205 15.20 9.87 5.18
N ALA A 206 14.23 10.39 5.94
CA ALA A 206 12.81 10.19 5.66
C ALA A 206 12.39 10.81 4.30
N ARG A 207 12.85 12.01 4.01
CA ARG A 207 12.61 12.70 2.73
C ARG A 207 13.28 11.98 1.56
N PHE A 208 14.54 11.60 1.70
CA PHE A 208 15.26 10.86 0.65
C PHE A 208 14.62 9.48 0.40
N PHE A 209 14.23 8.76 1.44
CA PHE A 209 13.50 7.50 1.32
C PHE A 209 12.18 7.71 0.54
N TRP A 210 11.37 8.69 0.95
CA TRP A 210 10.11 8.99 0.27
C TRP A 210 10.32 9.32 -1.21
N ASP A 211 11.28 10.20 -1.53
CA ASP A 211 11.62 10.56 -2.91
C ASP A 211 12.09 9.34 -3.71
N THR A 212 12.92 8.49 -3.12
CA THR A 212 13.44 7.27 -3.76
C THR A 212 12.32 6.30 -4.08
N VAL A 213 11.44 5.99 -3.11
CA VAL A 213 10.31 5.08 -3.33
C VAL A 213 9.36 5.63 -4.39
N VAL A 214 8.97 6.90 -4.28
CA VAL A 214 7.97 7.51 -5.18
C VAL A 214 8.48 7.62 -6.61
N ARG A 215 9.77 7.94 -6.81
CA ARG A 215 10.33 8.19 -8.14
C ARG A 215 10.89 6.94 -8.82
N LYS A 216 11.39 5.94 -8.04
CA LYS A 216 12.11 4.79 -8.60
C LYS A 216 11.43 3.44 -8.38
N HIS A 217 10.66 3.26 -7.31
CA HIS A 217 10.13 1.96 -6.90
C HIS A 217 8.61 1.85 -6.97
N THR A 218 7.93 2.80 -7.62
CA THR A 218 6.46 2.92 -7.58
C THR A 218 5.83 2.57 -8.94
N TRP A 219 4.87 1.66 -8.93
CA TRP A 219 3.98 1.36 -10.05
C TRP A 219 3.06 2.55 -10.37
N VAL A 220 2.47 2.59 -11.58
CA VAL A 220 1.62 3.71 -12.03
C VAL A 220 0.47 4.03 -11.07
N MET A 221 -0.05 3.05 -10.35
CA MET A 221 -1.12 3.20 -9.36
C MET A 221 -0.66 3.80 -8.03
N GLY A 222 0.64 3.90 -7.78
CA GLY A 222 1.20 4.47 -6.56
C GLY A 222 1.71 3.45 -5.55
N GLY A 223 1.40 2.16 -5.71
CA GLY A 223 1.95 1.09 -4.88
C GLY A 223 3.39 0.74 -5.25
N ASN A 224 4.14 0.17 -4.33
CA ASN A 224 5.54 -0.24 -4.49
C ASN A 224 5.74 -1.73 -4.19
N SER A 225 6.91 -2.26 -4.49
CA SER A 225 7.30 -3.66 -4.28
C SER A 225 6.62 -4.69 -5.19
N THR A 226 7.07 -5.92 -5.09
CA THR A 226 6.43 -7.13 -5.61
C THR A 226 6.77 -8.28 -4.67
N GLY A 227 5.75 -9.02 -4.20
CA GLY A 227 5.97 -10.10 -3.23
C GLY A 227 6.65 -9.58 -1.95
N GLU A 228 6.16 -8.44 -1.42
CA GLU A 228 6.62 -7.78 -0.19
C GLU A 228 7.98 -7.07 -0.26
N HIS A 229 8.81 -7.31 -1.29
CA HIS A 229 10.18 -6.81 -1.34
C HIS A 229 10.38 -5.72 -2.39
N PHE A 230 11.21 -4.74 -2.05
CA PHE A 230 11.74 -3.81 -3.05
C PHE A 230 12.66 -4.56 -4.02
N PHE A 231 12.69 -4.11 -5.25
CA PHE A 231 13.52 -4.64 -6.33
C PHE A 231 14.19 -3.51 -7.11
N ALA A 232 15.24 -3.82 -7.84
CA ALA A 232 15.96 -2.84 -8.65
C ALA A 232 15.03 -2.21 -9.70
N PRO A 233 15.07 -0.88 -9.93
CA PRO A 233 14.18 -0.18 -10.86
C PRO A 233 14.21 -0.77 -12.29
N GLU A 234 15.30 -1.40 -12.68
CA GLU A 234 15.47 -2.04 -13.98
C GLU A 234 14.65 -3.32 -14.13
N GLU A 235 14.19 -3.91 -13.02
CA GLU A 235 13.48 -5.19 -13.00
C GLU A 235 11.96 -5.06 -13.22
N PHE A 236 11.40 -3.87 -13.33
CA PHE A 236 9.94 -3.69 -13.47
C PHE A 236 9.34 -4.55 -14.59
N GLU A 237 10.02 -4.69 -15.72
CA GLU A 237 9.54 -5.47 -16.87
C GLU A 237 9.55 -6.98 -16.61
N HIS A 238 10.42 -7.46 -15.72
CA HIS A 238 10.38 -8.84 -15.22
C HIS A 238 9.30 -9.01 -14.15
N ARG A 239 9.21 -8.07 -13.20
CA ARG A 239 8.30 -8.14 -12.06
C ARG A 239 6.83 -8.03 -12.45
N ILE A 240 6.51 -7.36 -13.58
CA ILE A 240 5.12 -7.26 -14.06
C ILE A 240 4.54 -8.62 -14.47
N GLU A 241 5.36 -9.60 -14.80
CA GLU A 241 4.94 -10.95 -15.19
C GLU A 241 4.65 -11.86 -13.98
N LEU A 242 4.94 -11.41 -12.76
CA LEU A 242 4.68 -12.17 -11.54
C LEU A 242 3.23 -11.98 -11.06
N ASN A 243 2.69 -13.00 -10.38
CA ASN A 243 1.34 -12.93 -9.82
C ASN A 243 1.24 -12.01 -8.61
N GLY A 244 2.33 -11.87 -7.85
CA GLY A 244 2.45 -10.86 -6.80
C GLY A 244 2.51 -9.46 -7.42
N GLY A 245 2.19 -8.45 -6.64
CA GLY A 245 2.25 -7.04 -7.04
C GLY A 245 2.50 -6.19 -5.81
N PRO A 246 2.25 -4.88 -5.87
CA PRO A 246 2.33 -4.04 -4.69
C PRO A 246 1.38 -4.50 -3.59
N GLU A 247 1.90 -4.55 -2.37
CA GLU A 247 1.15 -4.86 -1.16
C GLU A 247 0.35 -3.63 -0.69
N SER A 248 -0.89 -3.85 -0.24
CA SER A 248 -1.74 -2.74 0.22
C SER A 248 -1.22 -2.06 1.49
N CYS A 249 -0.59 -2.82 2.42
CA CYS A 249 0.03 -2.25 3.62
C CYS A 249 1.14 -1.24 3.29
N ASN A 250 1.97 -1.54 2.28
CA ASN A 250 3.03 -0.63 1.85
C ASN A 250 2.46 0.73 1.46
N SER A 251 1.36 0.73 0.70
CA SER A 251 0.70 1.97 0.29
C SER A 251 0.12 2.73 1.47
N VAL A 252 -0.54 2.05 2.42
CA VAL A 252 -1.06 2.69 3.64
C VAL A 252 0.08 3.32 4.46
N ASN A 253 1.19 2.61 4.66
CA ASN A 253 2.34 3.13 5.39
C ASN A 253 3.04 4.29 4.64
N MET A 254 3.12 4.22 3.30
CA MET A 254 3.61 5.36 2.50
C MET A 254 2.69 6.58 2.62
N LEU A 255 1.36 6.39 2.70
CA LEU A 255 0.44 7.51 2.96
C LEU A 255 0.66 8.12 4.34
N ARG A 256 0.92 7.30 5.39
CA ARG A 256 1.25 7.81 6.73
C ARG A 256 2.55 8.63 6.72
N LEU A 257 3.60 8.15 6.06
CA LEU A 257 4.84 8.92 5.90
C LEU A 257 4.59 10.21 5.11
N THR A 258 3.77 10.13 4.06
CA THR A 258 3.40 11.29 3.23
C THR A 258 2.66 12.35 4.04
N GLU A 259 1.70 11.95 4.89
CA GLU A 259 0.99 12.83 5.82
C GLU A 259 1.96 13.50 6.80
N SER A 260 2.87 12.72 7.40
CA SER A 260 3.86 13.19 8.34
C SER A 260 4.75 14.29 7.71
N LEU A 261 5.34 14.00 6.55
CA LEU A 261 6.18 14.96 5.80
C LEU A 261 5.38 16.18 5.32
N TYR A 262 4.12 16.00 4.93
CA TYR A 262 3.27 17.12 4.52
C TYR A 262 2.98 18.09 5.68
N CYS A 263 2.72 17.56 6.87
CA CYS A 263 2.48 18.38 8.06
C CYS A 263 3.69 19.27 8.40
N ASP A 264 4.89 18.79 8.16
CA ASP A 264 6.12 19.52 8.48
C ASP A 264 6.51 20.52 7.37
N TYR A 265 6.23 20.23 6.09
CA TYR A 265 6.76 21.01 4.97
C TYR A 265 5.70 21.57 4.02
N ALA A 266 4.45 21.14 4.09
CA ALA A 266 3.33 21.55 3.23
C ALA A 266 3.63 21.49 1.72
N GLU A 267 4.47 20.53 1.28
CA GLU A 267 4.88 20.37 -0.12
C GLU A 267 3.76 19.71 -0.94
N VAL A 268 3.36 20.35 -2.04
CA VAL A 268 2.26 19.86 -2.91
C VAL A 268 2.52 18.47 -3.49
N GLU A 269 3.77 18.10 -3.74
CA GLU A 269 4.14 16.76 -4.24
C GLU A 269 3.68 15.63 -3.31
N LYS A 270 3.63 15.87 -2.01
CA LYS A 270 3.13 14.92 -1.03
C LYS A 270 1.64 14.65 -1.25
N VAL A 271 0.87 15.72 -1.51
CA VAL A 271 -0.57 15.60 -1.80
C VAL A 271 -0.81 14.95 -3.17
N ASP A 272 0.01 15.26 -4.18
CA ASP A 272 -0.07 14.64 -5.50
C ASP A 272 0.15 13.11 -5.43
N TYR A 273 1.12 12.67 -4.63
CA TYR A 273 1.34 11.23 -4.38
C TYR A 273 0.18 10.62 -3.59
N TYR A 274 -0.30 11.31 -2.54
CA TYR A 274 -1.44 10.86 -1.75
C TYR A 274 -2.67 10.63 -2.62
N GLU A 275 -3.03 11.60 -3.46
CA GLU A 275 -4.14 11.51 -4.42
C GLU A 275 -3.98 10.31 -5.36
N LYS A 276 -2.78 10.13 -5.93
CA LYS A 276 -2.45 9.01 -6.82
C LYS A 276 -2.71 7.66 -6.15
N VAL A 277 -2.20 7.46 -4.94
CA VAL A 277 -2.33 6.21 -4.19
C VAL A 277 -3.77 5.98 -3.75
N LEU A 278 -4.42 7.00 -3.22
CA LEU A 278 -5.79 6.90 -2.72
C LEU A 278 -6.75 6.46 -3.84
N PHE A 279 -6.77 7.15 -4.97
CA PHE A 279 -7.69 6.83 -6.06
C PHE A 279 -7.38 5.53 -6.78
N ASN A 280 -6.09 5.17 -6.94
CA ASN A 280 -5.73 4.09 -7.85
C ASN A 280 -5.31 2.79 -7.17
N HIS A 281 -4.86 2.84 -5.92
CA HIS A 281 -4.52 1.63 -5.17
C HIS A 281 -5.47 1.37 -4.01
N ILE A 282 -5.63 2.33 -3.10
CA ILE A 282 -6.46 2.12 -1.90
C ILE A 282 -7.92 1.85 -2.27
N LEU A 283 -8.56 2.73 -3.04
CA LEU A 283 -9.96 2.53 -3.46
C LEU A 283 -10.16 1.31 -4.36
N ALA A 284 -9.10 0.83 -5.01
CA ALA A 284 -9.15 -0.36 -5.85
C ALA A 284 -9.15 -1.68 -5.04
N ASN A 285 -8.77 -1.63 -3.76
CA ASN A 285 -8.48 -2.82 -2.98
C ASN A 285 -9.64 -3.39 -2.18
N TYR A 286 -10.80 -2.75 -2.17
CA TYR A 286 -11.93 -3.21 -1.38
C TYR A 286 -12.93 -4.03 -2.20
N ASP A 287 -13.32 -5.19 -1.65
CA ASP A 287 -14.48 -5.97 -2.12
C ASP A 287 -15.76 -5.14 -1.93
N PRO A 288 -16.46 -4.74 -3.01
CA PRO A 288 -17.65 -3.90 -2.89
C PRO A 288 -18.81 -4.58 -2.17
N ASP A 289 -18.83 -5.93 -2.09
CA ASP A 289 -19.89 -6.69 -1.45
C ASP A 289 -19.63 -6.94 0.05
N GLN A 290 -18.37 -7.15 0.43
CA GLN A 290 -18.01 -7.61 1.78
C GLN A 290 -17.00 -6.68 2.51
N GLY A 291 -16.40 -5.72 1.82
CA GLY A 291 -15.41 -4.80 2.38
C GLY A 291 -14.05 -5.43 2.69
N MET A 292 -13.81 -6.67 2.24
CA MET A 292 -12.52 -7.32 2.42
C MET A 292 -11.46 -6.75 1.47
N CYS A 293 -10.19 -6.81 1.88
CA CYS A 293 -9.11 -6.19 1.13
C CYS A 293 -8.35 -7.19 0.26
N VAL A 294 -7.74 -6.67 -0.80
CA VAL A 294 -6.69 -7.36 -1.58
C VAL A 294 -5.38 -7.26 -0.81
N TYR A 295 -4.61 -8.34 -0.78
CA TYR A 295 -3.23 -8.31 -0.24
C TYR A 295 -2.28 -7.76 -1.30
N TYR A 296 -2.10 -8.48 -2.41
CA TYR A 296 -1.29 -8.05 -3.55
C TYR A 296 -2.16 -7.64 -4.73
N THR A 297 -1.94 -6.45 -5.25
CA THR A 297 -2.59 -5.99 -6.47
C THR A 297 -1.69 -6.29 -7.66
N SER A 298 -1.90 -7.43 -8.31
CA SER A 298 -1.07 -7.86 -9.43
C SER A 298 -1.05 -6.84 -10.56
N MET A 299 0.13 -6.55 -11.09
CA MET A 299 0.30 -5.72 -12.28
C MET A 299 0.35 -6.53 -13.58
N LYS A 300 0.33 -7.85 -13.48
CA LYS A 300 0.33 -8.77 -14.62
C LYS A 300 -0.91 -8.59 -15.48
N PRO A 301 -0.77 -8.26 -16.78
CA PRO A 301 -1.91 -8.10 -17.67
C PRO A 301 -2.74 -9.39 -17.76
N GLY A 302 -4.06 -9.27 -17.59
CA GLY A 302 -4.98 -10.42 -17.58
C GLY A 302 -5.12 -11.10 -16.22
N HIS A 303 -4.47 -10.63 -15.18
CA HIS A 303 -4.72 -11.08 -13.80
C HIS A 303 -6.04 -10.49 -13.25
N TYR A 304 -6.42 -10.85 -12.05
CA TYR A 304 -7.63 -10.40 -11.37
C TYR A 304 -7.35 -10.14 -9.89
N LYS A 305 -8.23 -9.37 -9.24
CA LYS A 305 -8.13 -9.08 -7.80
C LYS A 305 -8.56 -10.30 -6.99
N ILE A 306 -7.80 -10.61 -5.94
CA ILE A 306 -8.10 -11.70 -5.02
C ILE A 306 -8.30 -11.08 -3.64
N TYR A 307 -9.56 -10.99 -3.24
CA TYR A 307 -9.94 -10.44 -1.94
C TYR A 307 -9.78 -11.47 -0.84
N GLY A 308 -9.51 -11.00 0.38
CA GLY A 308 -9.55 -11.84 1.57
C GLY A 308 -10.93 -12.42 1.83
N THR A 309 -10.96 -13.47 2.66
CA THR A 309 -12.19 -14.06 3.17
C THR A 309 -12.55 -13.46 4.53
N LYS A 310 -13.83 -13.43 4.85
CA LYS A 310 -14.35 -12.73 6.03
C LYS A 310 -13.82 -13.25 7.37
N TYR A 311 -13.49 -14.54 7.46
CA TYR A 311 -13.15 -15.20 8.73
C TYR A 311 -11.75 -15.81 8.77
N ASP A 312 -11.06 -15.93 7.63
CA ASP A 312 -9.81 -16.65 7.51
C ASP A 312 -8.63 -15.81 6.99
N SER A 313 -8.87 -14.52 6.75
CA SER A 313 -7.87 -13.58 6.22
C SER A 313 -7.58 -12.47 7.23
N PHE A 314 -6.90 -12.83 8.31
CA PHE A 314 -6.46 -11.87 9.34
C PHE A 314 -5.02 -11.39 9.09
N TRP A 315 -4.74 -11.01 7.86
CA TRP A 315 -3.45 -10.44 7.46
C TRP A 315 -3.29 -9.00 7.98
N CYS A 316 -2.04 -8.50 7.98
CA CYS A 316 -1.76 -7.09 8.20
C CYS A 316 -2.61 -6.18 7.30
N CYS A 317 -2.77 -6.53 6.01
CA CYS A 317 -3.56 -5.78 5.04
C CYS A 317 -5.05 -5.67 5.39
N THR A 318 -5.64 -6.62 6.10
CA THR A 318 -7.00 -6.51 6.63
C THR A 318 -7.07 -5.43 7.71
N GLY A 319 -6.04 -5.35 8.56
CA GLY A 319 -5.94 -4.33 9.61
C GLY A 319 -5.72 -2.93 9.07
N THR A 320 -4.73 -2.76 8.19
CA THR A 320 -4.44 -1.46 7.56
C THR A 320 -5.57 -0.99 6.66
N GLY A 321 -6.23 -1.91 5.93
CA GLY A 321 -7.39 -1.60 5.12
C GLY A 321 -8.57 -1.11 5.96
N PHE A 322 -8.85 -1.75 7.08
CA PHE A 322 -9.87 -1.31 8.02
C PHE A 322 -9.57 0.11 8.55
N GLU A 323 -8.35 0.37 9.00
CA GLU A 323 -7.93 1.69 9.47
C GLU A 323 -8.03 2.75 8.38
N GLN A 324 -7.60 2.44 7.16
CA GLN A 324 -7.57 3.38 6.04
C GLN A 324 -8.96 3.86 5.62
N THR A 325 -10.01 3.05 5.75
CA THR A 325 -11.38 3.49 5.46
C THR A 325 -11.84 4.65 6.34
N ALA A 326 -11.37 4.71 7.57
CA ALA A 326 -11.66 5.80 8.48
C ALA A 326 -10.84 7.08 8.20
N LYS A 327 -9.81 7.00 7.34
CA LYS A 327 -8.89 8.09 7.00
C LYS A 327 -9.23 8.84 5.70
N PHE A 328 -10.25 8.46 4.97
CA PHE A 328 -10.55 9.05 3.66
C PHE A 328 -10.75 10.58 3.71
N GLY A 329 -11.16 11.13 4.85
CA GLY A 329 -11.30 12.58 5.06
C GLY A 329 -10.01 13.31 5.44
N GLN A 330 -8.97 12.60 5.86
CA GLN A 330 -7.86 13.18 6.63
C GLN A 330 -7.01 14.19 5.82
N MET A 331 -6.79 13.98 4.54
CA MET A 331 -5.95 14.84 3.70
C MET A 331 -6.76 15.76 2.77
N ILE A 332 -8.09 15.85 2.92
CA ILE A 332 -8.90 16.74 2.09
C ILE A 332 -8.53 18.21 2.37
N TYR A 333 -8.34 18.53 3.63
CA TYR A 333 -7.96 19.87 4.07
C TYR A 333 -6.76 19.82 5.01
N ALA A 334 -6.08 20.95 5.11
CA ALA A 334 -5.10 21.25 6.14
C ALA A 334 -5.22 22.74 6.52
N HIS A 335 -4.67 23.14 7.64
CA HIS A 335 -4.66 24.54 8.03
C HIS A 335 -3.40 24.93 8.80
N THR A 336 -3.12 26.24 8.76
CA THR A 336 -2.26 26.95 9.72
C THR A 336 -3.14 27.94 10.48
N ASP A 337 -2.56 28.75 11.33
CA ASP A 337 -3.32 29.78 12.06
C ASP A 337 -4.04 30.79 11.14
N ASP A 338 -3.52 31.04 9.94
CA ASP A 338 -4.01 32.06 9.02
C ASP A 338 -4.41 31.56 7.62
N ALA A 339 -4.22 30.28 7.34
CA ALA A 339 -4.52 29.69 6.03
C ALA A 339 -5.28 28.38 6.13
N LEU A 340 -6.22 28.18 5.21
CA LEU A 340 -6.91 26.91 4.98
C LEU A 340 -6.52 26.35 3.61
N TYR A 341 -6.01 25.12 3.59
CA TYR A 341 -5.57 24.41 2.38
C TYR A 341 -6.66 23.48 1.89
N VAL A 342 -6.99 23.56 0.61
CA VAL A 342 -7.85 22.59 -0.10
C VAL A 342 -6.94 21.67 -0.91
N ASN A 343 -6.70 20.49 -0.39
CA ASN A 343 -5.75 19.52 -0.92
C ASN A 343 -6.38 18.53 -1.88
N MET A 344 -7.57 17.98 -1.51
CA MET A 344 -8.25 16.97 -2.30
C MET A 344 -9.62 17.48 -2.75
N PHE A 345 -10.01 17.12 -3.97
CA PHE A 345 -11.31 17.53 -4.53
C PHE A 345 -12.34 16.40 -4.32
N ILE A 346 -12.82 16.30 -3.07
CA ILE A 346 -13.74 15.26 -2.59
C ILE A 346 -14.94 15.94 -1.93
N PRO A 347 -16.20 15.51 -2.20
CA PRO A 347 -17.38 16.08 -1.56
C PRO A 347 -17.27 16.01 -0.05
N SER A 348 -17.34 17.14 0.65
CA SER A 348 -17.05 17.21 2.08
C SER A 348 -17.46 18.53 2.70
N VAL A 349 -17.52 18.54 4.02
CA VAL A 349 -17.62 19.78 4.81
C VAL A 349 -16.47 19.79 5.81
N VAL A 350 -15.76 20.91 5.89
CA VAL A 350 -14.79 21.16 6.96
C VAL A 350 -15.27 22.32 7.82
N THR A 351 -15.20 22.15 9.13
CA THR A 351 -15.43 23.22 10.12
C THR A 351 -14.08 23.59 10.72
N TRP A 352 -13.76 24.88 10.69
CA TRP A 352 -12.53 25.43 11.24
C TRP A 352 -12.84 26.28 12.47
N ASP A 353 -11.95 26.30 13.44
CA ASP A 353 -12.07 26.96 14.74
C ASP A 353 -12.27 28.50 14.68
N LYS A 354 -12.03 29.12 13.51
CA LYS A 354 -12.33 30.54 13.25
C LYS A 354 -13.82 30.85 13.03
N GLY A 355 -14.72 29.90 13.31
CA GLY A 355 -16.15 30.05 13.01
C GLY A 355 -16.46 29.97 11.51
N ILE A 356 -15.58 29.36 10.75
CA ILE A 356 -15.73 29.15 9.30
C ILE A 356 -16.05 27.69 9.03
N SER A 357 -16.97 27.42 8.09
CA SER A 357 -17.04 26.14 7.44
C SER A 357 -16.95 26.28 5.91
N ILE A 358 -16.38 25.28 5.26
CA ILE A 358 -16.32 25.17 3.79
C ILE A 358 -17.10 23.92 3.39
N HIS A 359 -18.11 24.12 2.56
CA HIS A 359 -18.83 23.04 1.89
C HIS A 359 -18.26 22.87 0.49
N GLN A 360 -17.68 21.68 0.22
CA GLN A 360 -17.13 21.30 -1.08
C GLN A 360 -18.09 20.37 -1.81
N GLU A 361 -18.55 20.82 -3.00
CA GLU A 361 -19.42 20.04 -3.91
C GLU A 361 -18.64 19.75 -5.19
N THR A 362 -18.60 18.48 -5.58
CA THR A 362 -17.88 18.03 -6.77
C THR A 362 -18.38 16.68 -7.25
N ALA A 363 -18.31 16.45 -8.55
CA ALA A 363 -18.41 15.13 -9.18
C ALA A 363 -17.02 14.62 -9.65
N PHE A 364 -15.94 15.20 -9.12
CA PHE A 364 -14.58 14.75 -9.42
C PHE A 364 -14.40 13.28 -8.97
N PRO A 365 -13.76 12.42 -9.78
CA PRO A 365 -13.04 12.71 -11.02
C PRO A 365 -13.87 12.57 -12.30
N ASP A 366 -15.17 12.29 -12.23
CA ASP A 366 -16.03 12.22 -13.41
C ASP A 366 -16.13 13.56 -14.14
N GLU A 367 -16.09 14.66 -13.40
CA GLU A 367 -16.05 16.03 -13.92
C GLU A 367 -14.84 16.79 -13.32
N GLY A 368 -14.17 17.56 -14.14
CA GLY A 368 -13.01 18.37 -13.72
C GLY A 368 -13.43 19.71 -13.10
N VAL A 369 -14.42 19.72 -12.20
CA VAL A 369 -14.92 20.93 -11.56
C VAL A 369 -15.24 20.65 -10.10
N THR A 370 -14.87 21.58 -9.21
CA THR A 370 -15.30 21.58 -7.81
C THR A 370 -15.77 22.98 -7.41
N SER A 371 -16.70 23.06 -6.48
CA SER A 371 -17.25 24.31 -5.96
C SER A 371 -17.14 24.32 -4.43
N LEU A 372 -16.63 25.41 -3.88
CA LEU A 372 -16.58 25.64 -2.44
C LEU A 372 -17.59 26.73 -2.09
N THR A 373 -18.35 26.54 -1.01
CA THR A 373 -19.20 27.56 -0.42
C THR A 373 -18.70 27.83 0.99
N VAL A 374 -18.42 29.11 1.29
CA VAL A 374 -17.99 29.57 2.61
C VAL A 374 -19.21 29.86 3.47
N SER A 375 -19.22 29.39 4.70
CA SER A 375 -20.17 29.81 5.74
C SER A 375 -19.40 30.47 6.88
N GLY A 376 -19.95 31.61 7.39
CA GLY A 376 -19.30 32.44 8.37
C GLY A 376 -18.48 33.57 7.76
N GLU A 377 -17.85 34.39 8.60
CA GLU A 377 -17.06 35.56 8.18
C GLU A 377 -15.70 35.61 8.88
N ALA A 378 -14.60 35.62 8.13
CA ALA A 378 -13.23 35.79 8.65
C ALA A 378 -12.25 36.23 7.58
N VAL A 379 -11.12 36.80 8.02
CA VAL A 379 -9.95 37.01 7.15
C VAL A 379 -9.04 35.79 7.20
N PHE A 380 -8.85 35.16 6.06
CA PHE A 380 -7.88 34.08 5.94
C PHE A 380 -7.40 33.90 4.50
N ASN A 381 -6.30 33.20 4.34
CA ASN A 381 -5.75 32.80 3.05
C ASN A 381 -6.31 31.43 2.66
N LEU A 382 -7.15 31.39 1.63
CA LEU A 382 -7.59 30.12 1.03
C LEU A 382 -6.53 29.66 0.02
N LYS A 383 -5.88 28.55 0.32
CA LYS A 383 -4.87 27.91 -0.52
C LYS A 383 -5.46 26.73 -1.26
N ILE A 384 -5.53 26.78 -2.58
CA ILE A 384 -6.10 25.76 -3.45
C ILE A 384 -4.96 25.04 -4.16
N ARG A 385 -4.84 23.72 -3.95
CA ARG A 385 -3.83 22.92 -4.63
C ARG A 385 -3.96 23.00 -6.15
N CYS A 386 -2.83 23.18 -6.82
CA CYS A 386 -2.71 23.02 -8.26
C CYS A 386 -2.07 21.66 -8.55
N PRO A 387 -2.85 20.60 -8.88
CA PRO A 387 -2.29 19.28 -9.13
C PRO A 387 -1.29 19.29 -10.29
N TYR A 388 -0.24 18.46 -10.21
CA TYR A 388 0.79 18.37 -11.27
C TYR A 388 0.21 18.08 -12.66
N TRP A 389 -0.85 17.26 -12.73
CA TRP A 389 -1.52 16.89 -14.00
C TRP A 389 -2.37 18.01 -14.62
N VAL A 390 -2.68 19.07 -13.88
CA VAL A 390 -3.34 20.29 -14.42
C VAL A 390 -2.32 21.24 -15.04
N GLY A 391 -1.17 21.39 -14.42
CA GLY A 391 -0.16 22.39 -14.78
C GLY A 391 -0.53 23.79 -14.30
N SER A 392 0.46 24.53 -13.82
CA SER A 392 0.30 25.81 -13.11
C SER A 392 -0.42 26.93 -13.87
N SER A 393 -0.45 26.85 -15.21
CA SER A 393 -1.13 27.86 -16.06
C SER A 393 -2.56 27.47 -16.49
N SER A 394 -3.00 26.26 -16.15
CA SER A 394 -4.28 25.71 -16.63
C SER A 394 -5.38 25.70 -15.57
N LEU A 395 -5.03 25.87 -14.30
CA LEU A 395 -6.00 25.96 -13.20
C LEU A 395 -6.80 27.26 -13.30
N ASN A 396 -8.13 27.14 -13.34
CA ASN A 396 -9.03 28.29 -13.31
C ASN A 396 -9.73 28.37 -11.96
N VAL A 397 -9.60 29.52 -11.29
CA VAL A 397 -10.32 29.83 -10.04
C VAL A 397 -11.24 31.03 -10.26
N ILE A 398 -12.50 30.88 -9.89
CA ILE A 398 -13.56 31.85 -10.07
C ILE A 398 -14.18 32.10 -8.70
N VAL A 399 -14.07 33.36 -8.19
CA VAL A 399 -14.65 33.76 -6.90
C VAL A 399 -15.85 34.64 -7.17
N ASN A 400 -17.03 34.27 -6.68
CA ASN A 400 -18.29 35.02 -6.87
C ASN A 400 -18.56 35.40 -8.33
N GLY A 401 -18.29 34.45 -9.25
CA GLY A 401 -18.48 34.65 -10.70
C GLY A 401 -17.37 35.43 -11.39
N LYS A 402 -16.37 35.92 -10.68
CA LYS A 402 -15.23 36.63 -11.26
C LYS A 402 -13.99 35.76 -11.29
N ARG A 403 -13.41 35.60 -12.49
CA ARG A 403 -12.16 34.83 -12.65
C ARG A 403 -11.00 35.55 -12.00
N GLU A 404 -10.28 34.85 -11.14
CA GLU A 404 -9.04 35.32 -10.52
C GLU A 404 -7.86 35.14 -11.49
N LYS A 405 -7.03 36.18 -11.62
CA LYS A 405 -5.82 36.14 -12.46
C LYS A 405 -4.60 35.73 -11.64
N ILE A 406 -4.74 34.68 -10.87
CA ILE A 406 -3.71 34.19 -9.95
C ILE A 406 -3.18 32.87 -10.50
N LYS A 407 -1.87 32.65 -10.40
CA LYS A 407 -1.20 31.37 -10.70
C LYS A 407 -0.78 30.72 -9.39
N ALA A 408 -0.57 29.40 -9.44
CA ALA A 408 0.05 28.70 -8.33
C ALA A 408 1.45 29.26 -8.03
N GLY A 409 1.73 29.43 -6.77
CA GLY A 409 3.05 29.82 -6.25
C GLY A 409 4.07 28.68 -6.38
N VAL A 410 5.27 28.95 -5.88
CA VAL A 410 6.36 27.94 -5.82
C VAL A 410 6.00 26.75 -4.92
N ASP A 411 5.09 26.98 -3.97
CA ASP A 411 4.52 25.97 -3.07
C ASP A 411 3.46 25.08 -3.74
N GLY A 412 3.12 25.35 -5.01
CA GLY A 412 2.11 24.61 -5.77
C GLY A 412 0.66 24.96 -5.44
N TYR A 413 0.42 26.04 -4.67
CA TYR A 413 -0.92 26.50 -4.30
C TYR A 413 -1.30 27.83 -4.94
N VAL A 414 -2.55 27.96 -5.35
CA VAL A 414 -3.18 29.26 -5.63
C VAL A 414 -3.64 29.83 -4.30
N SER A 415 -3.14 31.02 -3.95
CA SER A 415 -3.41 31.70 -2.69
C SER A 415 -4.36 32.87 -2.87
N ILE A 416 -5.46 32.89 -2.11
CA ILE A 416 -6.48 33.95 -2.14
C ILE A 416 -6.67 34.47 -0.71
N ASN A 417 -5.98 35.55 -0.38
CA ASN A 417 -6.08 36.21 0.93
C ASN A 417 -7.11 37.35 0.86
N ARG A 418 -8.20 37.21 1.63
CA ARG A 418 -9.26 38.22 1.67
C ARG A 418 -10.14 38.10 2.91
N GLN A 419 -10.99 39.11 3.16
CA GLN A 419 -12.16 38.99 4.02
C GLN A 419 -13.19 38.12 3.30
N TRP A 420 -13.42 36.91 3.80
CA TRP A 420 -14.48 36.00 3.35
C TRP A 420 -15.79 36.32 4.05
N LYS A 421 -16.90 36.15 3.35
CA LYS A 421 -18.25 36.40 3.84
C LYS A 421 -19.11 35.13 3.68
N ASP A 422 -20.12 35.07 4.50
CA ASP A 422 -21.12 33.98 4.41
C ASP A 422 -21.76 33.96 3.01
N GLY A 423 -21.79 32.78 2.39
CA GLY A 423 -22.28 32.58 1.02
C GLY A 423 -21.27 32.82 -0.08
N ASP A 424 -20.02 33.26 0.20
CA ASP A 424 -18.99 33.35 -0.84
C ASP A 424 -18.74 32.00 -1.53
N LYS A 425 -18.61 32.04 -2.86
CA LYS A 425 -18.45 30.84 -3.69
C LYS A 425 -17.14 30.87 -4.46
N VAL A 426 -16.43 29.74 -4.44
CA VAL A 426 -15.21 29.51 -5.23
C VAL A 426 -15.42 28.33 -6.15
N ARG A 427 -15.41 28.56 -7.45
CA ARG A 427 -15.45 27.51 -8.47
C ARG A 427 -14.03 27.26 -8.99
N ILE A 428 -13.61 26.01 -9.01
CA ILE A 428 -12.30 25.54 -9.42
C ILE A 428 -12.47 24.64 -10.63
N GLU A 429 -11.80 24.94 -11.73
CA GLU A 429 -11.82 24.14 -12.96
C GLU A 429 -10.48 23.45 -13.16
N LEU A 430 -10.53 22.13 -13.26
CA LEU A 430 -9.40 21.19 -13.28
C LEU A 430 -9.38 20.48 -14.63
N PRO A 431 -8.75 21.04 -15.68
CA PRO A 431 -8.74 20.41 -17.01
C PRO A 431 -7.93 19.12 -17.03
N MET A 432 -8.61 17.98 -17.05
CA MET A 432 -7.98 16.67 -17.15
C MET A 432 -7.63 16.32 -18.58
N LYS A 433 -6.50 15.63 -18.76
CA LYS A 433 -6.01 15.14 -20.06
C LYS A 433 -5.65 13.67 -19.96
N LEU A 434 -5.73 12.97 -21.09
CA LEU A 434 -5.20 11.63 -21.23
C LEU A 434 -3.67 11.70 -21.34
N GLU A 435 -2.99 10.90 -20.55
CA GLU A 435 -1.54 10.79 -20.48
C GLU A 435 -1.12 9.34 -20.64
N ILE A 436 -0.03 9.11 -21.37
CA ILE A 436 0.64 7.81 -21.48
C ILE A 436 1.80 7.80 -20.50
N VAL A 437 1.88 6.75 -19.71
CA VAL A 437 2.94 6.53 -18.72
C VAL A 437 3.66 5.25 -19.07
N PRO A 438 4.87 5.31 -19.64
CA PRO A 438 5.72 4.13 -19.81
C PRO A 438 6.04 3.50 -18.46
N LEU A 439 6.22 2.19 -18.42
CA LEU A 439 6.58 1.48 -17.18
C LEU A 439 7.98 1.92 -16.68
N ASN A 440 8.94 2.00 -17.59
CA ASN A 440 10.28 2.60 -17.41
C ASN A 440 10.81 3.10 -18.77
N GLU A 441 12.03 3.61 -18.83
CA GLU A 441 12.58 4.21 -20.07
C GLU A 441 12.78 3.22 -21.21
N ALA A 442 13.02 1.94 -20.91
CA ALA A 442 13.35 0.90 -21.91
C ALA A 442 12.22 -0.10 -22.15
N THR A 443 10.99 0.21 -21.75
CA THR A 443 9.91 -0.74 -21.61
C THR A 443 9.08 -0.97 -22.87
N HIS A 444 8.56 -2.19 -22.99
CA HIS A 444 7.49 -2.56 -23.91
C HIS A 444 6.10 -2.44 -23.28
N TYR A 445 5.97 -1.84 -22.08
CA TYR A 445 4.72 -1.65 -21.36
C TYR A 445 4.40 -0.19 -21.15
N LEU A 446 3.13 0.14 -21.29
CA LEU A 446 2.60 1.47 -21.00
C LEU A 446 1.28 1.39 -20.24
N ALA A 447 1.01 2.41 -19.45
CA ALA A 447 -0.26 2.63 -18.79
C ALA A 447 -0.89 3.94 -19.27
N LEU A 448 -2.19 4.10 -19.04
CA LEU A 448 -2.93 5.31 -19.38
C LEU A 448 -3.52 5.94 -18.12
N LYS A 449 -3.44 7.27 -18.03
CA LYS A 449 -4.09 8.07 -16.99
C LYS A 449 -4.97 9.14 -17.59
N TYR A 450 -6.02 9.50 -16.89
CA TYR A 450 -6.84 10.68 -17.17
C TYR A 450 -6.89 11.57 -15.93
N GLY A 451 -6.16 12.66 -15.95
CA GLY A 451 -5.86 13.41 -14.73
C GLY A 451 -5.12 12.51 -13.71
N PRO A 452 -5.60 12.38 -12.47
CA PRO A 452 -4.96 11.50 -11.47
C PRO A 452 -5.35 10.03 -11.62
N ILE A 453 -6.35 9.69 -12.43
CA ILE A 453 -6.99 8.38 -12.49
C ILE A 453 -6.25 7.44 -13.45
N VAL A 454 -5.82 6.29 -12.97
CA VAL A 454 -5.29 5.20 -13.80
C VAL A 454 -6.45 4.49 -14.48
N LEU A 455 -6.37 4.41 -15.81
CA LEU A 455 -7.33 3.71 -16.64
C LEU A 455 -6.86 2.28 -16.87
N ALA A 456 -7.78 1.33 -16.71
CA ALA A 456 -7.52 -0.09 -16.94
C ALA A 456 -8.57 -0.69 -17.87
N ALA A 457 -8.18 -1.74 -18.58
CA ALA A 457 -9.11 -2.52 -19.39
C ALA A 457 -9.78 -3.59 -18.52
N ARG A 458 -11.09 -3.71 -18.65
CA ARG A 458 -11.82 -4.90 -18.24
C ARG A 458 -11.67 -5.93 -19.35
N ILE A 459 -11.08 -7.09 -19.03
CA ILE A 459 -10.75 -8.10 -20.05
C ILE A 459 -11.90 -9.09 -20.19
N SER A 460 -12.16 -9.92 -19.18
CA SER A 460 -13.20 -10.94 -19.16
C SER A 460 -13.31 -11.57 -17.77
N ASP A 461 -14.44 -12.14 -17.45
CA ASP A 461 -14.66 -13.05 -16.32
C ASP A 461 -14.85 -14.51 -16.77
N GLU A 462 -14.65 -14.77 -18.07
CA GLU A 462 -14.78 -16.10 -18.64
C GLU A 462 -13.89 -17.11 -17.91
N HIS A 463 -14.44 -18.27 -17.57
CA HIS A 463 -13.82 -19.35 -16.79
C HIS A 463 -13.48 -18.98 -15.33
N LEU A 464 -13.99 -17.84 -14.82
CA LEU A 464 -13.89 -17.45 -13.42
C LEU A 464 -15.24 -17.56 -12.72
N SER A 465 -15.24 -18.13 -11.53
CA SER A 465 -16.37 -18.13 -10.61
C SER A 465 -16.18 -17.04 -9.54
N LYS A 466 -17.22 -16.76 -8.76
CA LYS A 466 -17.09 -15.82 -7.63
C LYS A 466 -16.06 -16.26 -6.60
N ASP A 467 -15.84 -17.56 -6.44
CA ASP A 467 -14.88 -18.11 -5.49
C ASP A 467 -13.42 -17.89 -5.92
N ASP A 468 -13.18 -17.71 -7.22
CA ASP A 468 -11.83 -17.41 -7.72
C ASP A 468 -11.35 -16.01 -7.34
N PHE A 469 -12.28 -15.10 -7.00
CA PHE A 469 -11.97 -13.74 -6.57
C PHE A 469 -11.81 -13.60 -5.05
N ARG A 470 -11.88 -14.69 -4.28
CA ARG A 470 -11.72 -14.68 -2.82
C ARG A 470 -10.85 -15.84 -2.36
N SER A 471 -9.89 -15.55 -1.50
CA SER A 471 -9.00 -16.59 -0.95
C SER A 471 -8.52 -16.19 0.44
N ALA A 472 -8.32 -17.17 1.29
CA ALA A 472 -7.59 -17.00 2.54
C ALA A 472 -6.07 -16.85 2.32
N ARG A 473 -5.60 -17.02 1.10
CA ARG A 473 -4.20 -16.82 0.71
C ARG A 473 -3.97 -15.44 0.14
N SER A 474 -2.77 -14.90 0.35
CA SER A 474 -2.35 -13.61 -0.20
C SER A 474 -2.24 -13.62 -1.73
N THR A 475 -1.81 -14.74 -2.29
CA THR A 475 -1.73 -14.96 -3.73
C THR A 475 -2.21 -16.35 -4.11
N VAL A 476 -2.72 -16.47 -5.32
CA VAL A 476 -3.02 -17.77 -5.95
C VAL A 476 -2.47 -17.75 -7.39
N ALA A 477 -2.18 -18.94 -7.91
CA ALA A 477 -1.83 -19.08 -9.32
C ALA A 477 -2.98 -18.56 -10.18
N MET A 478 -2.65 -17.71 -11.17
CA MET A 478 -3.62 -17.26 -12.15
C MET A 478 -4.10 -18.47 -12.96
N LYS A 479 -5.41 -18.62 -13.11
CA LYS A 479 -5.96 -19.63 -14.05
C LYS A 479 -5.48 -19.30 -15.46
N ASP A 480 -5.21 -20.35 -16.24
CA ASP A 480 -4.77 -20.23 -17.62
C ASP A 480 -5.71 -19.32 -18.41
N TYR A 481 -5.15 -18.28 -18.95
CA TYR A 481 -5.84 -17.32 -19.77
C TYR A 481 -4.91 -16.89 -20.92
N PRO A 482 -5.33 -17.02 -22.18
CA PRO A 482 -4.45 -16.71 -23.31
C PRO A 482 -3.98 -15.26 -23.24
N VAL A 483 -2.67 -15.04 -23.31
CA VAL A 483 -2.06 -13.68 -23.36
C VAL A 483 -2.60 -12.89 -24.54
N ILE A 484 -2.96 -13.55 -25.63
CA ILE A 484 -3.56 -12.95 -26.84
C ILE A 484 -4.91 -12.25 -26.59
N ASP A 485 -5.58 -12.58 -25.50
CA ASP A 485 -6.84 -11.95 -25.12
C ASP A 485 -6.64 -10.60 -24.42
N VAL A 486 -5.41 -10.26 -24.05
CA VAL A 486 -5.08 -8.94 -23.50
C VAL A 486 -4.82 -7.97 -24.64
N PRO A 487 -5.52 -6.81 -24.73
CA PRO A 487 -5.26 -5.80 -25.74
C PRO A 487 -3.83 -5.27 -25.66
N ALA A 488 -3.21 -5.01 -26.82
CA ALA A 488 -1.91 -4.38 -26.95
C ALA A 488 -2.01 -3.10 -27.77
N PHE A 489 -1.20 -2.10 -27.46
CA PHE A 489 -1.09 -0.89 -28.28
C PHE A 489 -0.02 -1.06 -29.38
N ILE A 490 -0.26 -0.45 -30.54
CA ILE A 490 0.55 -0.64 -31.74
C ILE A 490 0.89 0.72 -32.37
N GLY A 491 2.12 0.86 -32.84
CA GLY A 491 2.57 2.02 -33.61
C GLY A 491 3.05 3.19 -32.75
N ASP A 492 2.93 4.41 -33.25
CA ASP A 492 3.46 5.61 -32.60
C ASP A 492 2.69 5.93 -31.31
N ILE A 493 3.35 5.81 -30.16
CA ILE A 493 2.81 6.08 -28.84
C ILE A 493 2.13 7.47 -28.71
N ARG A 494 2.63 8.48 -29.44
CA ARG A 494 2.09 9.85 -29.43
C ARG A 494 0.71 9.95 -30.07
N LYS A 495 0.30 8.94 -30.84
CA LYS A 495 -1.03 8.88 -31.50
C LYS A 495 -2.10 8.22 -30.63
N ILE A 496 -1.69 7.50 -29.58
CA ILE A 496 -2.62 6.78 -28.70
C ILE A 496 -3.64 7.73 -28.04
N PRO A 497 -3.23 8.88 -27.43
CA PRO A 497 -4.20 9.77 -26.77
C PRO A 497 -5.32 10.25 -27.71
N ALA A 498 -5.03 10.51 -28.97
CA ALA A 498 -6.03 10.95 -29.95
C ALA A 498 -6.95 9.82 -30.44
N ALA A 499 -6.59 8.56 -30.20
CA ALA A 499 -7.38 7.39 -30.57
C ALA A 499 -8.25 6.86 -29.43
N VAL A 500 -8.02 7.32 -28.19
CA VAL A 500 -8.78 6.96 -27.01
C VAL A 500 -9.86 8.00 -26.78
N ILE A 501 -11.11 7.64 -27.02
CA ILE A 501 -12.24 8.57 -27.06
C ILE A 501 -13.11 8.36 -25.81
N ARG A 502 -13.39 9.44 -25.06
CA ARG A 502 -14.31 9.40 -23.92
C ARG A 502 -15.73 9.09 -24.40
N LYS A 503 -16.39 8.14 -23.75
CA LYS A 503 -17.78 7.81 -23.99
C LYS A 503 -18.68 8.89 -23.42
N LYS A 504 -19.68 9.33 -24.21
CA LYS A 504 -20.63 10.37 -23.77
C LYS A 504 -21.73 9.76 -22.91
N GLY A 505 -22.11 10.49 -21.85
CA GLY A 505 -23.23 10.09 -20.98
C GLY A 505 -22.90 9.00 -19.96
N GLU A 506 -21.66 8.53 -19.92
CA GLU A 506 -21.17 7.59 -18.92
C GLU A 506 -20.22 8.29 -17.94
N LYS A 507 -20.07 7.73 -16.74
CA LYS A 507 -18.95 8.05 -15.84
C LYS A 507 -17.65 7.83 -16.60
N LEU A 508 -16.50 8.07 -15.99
CA LEU A 508 -15.22 7.93 -16.68
C LEU A 508 -15.10 6.59 -17.41
N ALA A 509 -15.35 6.61 -18.72
CA ALA A 509 -15.21 5.46 -19.61
C ALA A 509 -14.69 5.94 -20.97
N PHE A 510 -13.79 5.18 -21.55
CA PHE A 510 -13.12 5.50 -22.81
C PHE A 510 -13.13 4.27 -23.72
N LEU A 511 -13.10 4.49 -25.02
CA LEU A 511 -13.01 3.44 -26.03
C LEU A 511 -11.83 3.74 -26.95
N CYS A 512 -10.99 2.74 -27.17
CA CYS A 512 -10.03 2.71 -28.26
C CYS A 512 -10.37 1.56 -29.20
N SER A 513 -10.72 1.87 -30.43
CA SER A 513 -11.12 0.87 -31.45
C SER A 513 -10.42 1.06 -32.79
N LYS A 514 -9.34 1.86 -32.82
CA LYS A 514 -8.62 2.17 -34.07
C LYS A 514 -7.61 1.08 -34.42
N ASP A 515 -7.85 0.35 -35.50
CA ASP A 515 -7.11 -0.85 -35.93
C ASP A 515 -5.58 -0.73 -36.00
N ASN A 516 -5.04 0.48 -36.21
CA ASN A 516 -3.60 0.70 -36.29
C ASN A 516 -3.00 1.24 -34.98
N VAL A 517 -3.79 1.28 -33.91
CA VAL A 517 -3.42 1.82 -32.59
C VAL A 517 -3.59 0.80 -31.50
N VAL A 518 -4.57 -0.09 -31.63
CA VAL A 518 -4.83 -1.16 -30.67
C VAL A 518 -5.08 -2.47 -31.41
N SER A 519 -4.64 -3.59 -30.82
CA SER A 519 -4.74 -4.92 -31.41
C SER A 519 -6.19 -5.40 -31.56
N LYS A 520 -7.05 -5.02 -30.64
CA LYS A 520 -8.51 -5.23 -30.63
C LYS A 520 -9.19 -4.08 -29.88
N PRO A 521 -10.47 -3.78 -30.14
CA PRO A 521 -11.19 -2.75 -29.41
C PRO A 521 -11.09 -2.96 -27.90
N VAL A 522 -10.80 -1.89 -27.16
CA VAL A 522 -10.64 -1.93 -25.71
C VAL A 522 -11.43 -0.79 -25.06
N GLU A 523 -12.21 -1.15 -24.06
CA GLU A 523 -12.84 -0.21 -23.15
C GLU A 523 -11.92 0.01 -21.93
N LEU A 524 -11.71 1.28 -21.59
CA LEU A 524 -10.88 1.70 -20.49
C LEU A 524 -11.74 2.42 -19.45
N VAL A 525 -11.64 1.99 -18.21
CA VAL A 525 -12.40 2.55 -17.06
C VAL A 525 -11.43 2.79 -15.90
N PRO A 526 -11.80 3.59 -14.88
CA PRO A 526 -10.99 3.72 -13.68
C PRO A 526 -10.69 2.36 -13.06
N PHE A 527 -9.42 2.09 -12.74
CA PHE A 527 -8.99 0.79 -12.20
C PHE A 527 -9.73 0.41 -10.91
N ASN A 528 -10.07 1.39 -10.08
CA ASN A 528 -10.81 1.16 -8.84
C ASN A 528 -12.26 0.69 -9.06
N THR A 529 -12.78 0.72 -10.28
CA THR A 529 -14.14 0.23 -10.61
C THR A 529 -14.17 -1.20 -11.15
N ILE A 530 -12.99 -1.83 -11.34
CA ILE A 530 -12.90 -3.21 -11.84
C ILE A 530 -12.73 -4.16 -10.66
N HIS A 531 -13.73 -5.04 -10.44
CA HIS A 531 -13.73 -5.99 -9.32
C HIS A 531 -13.78 -7.45 -9.79
N TRP A 532 -14.89 -7.88 -10.38
CA TRP A 532 -15.18 -9.27 -10.71
C TRP A 532 -14.80 -9.60 -12.16
N SER A 533 -13.57 -9.28 -12.54
CA SER A 533 -13.07 -9.49 -13.89
C SER A 533 -11.55 -9.50 -13.91
N ARG A 534 -10.98 -10.13 -14.91
CA ARG A 534 -9.60 -9.92 -15.32
C ARG A 534 -9.40 -8.49 -15.79
N TYR A 535 -8.21 -7.94 -15.61
CA TYR A 535 -7.90 -6.57 -15.98
C TYR A 535 -6.50 -6.43 -16.60
N ALA A 536 -6.28 -5.31 -17.25
CA ALA A 536 -4.95 -4.83 -17.59
C ALA A 536 -4.82 -3.36 -17.20
N VAL A 537 -3.87 -3.06 -16.34
CA VAL A 537 -3.42 -1.68 -15.99
C VAL A 537 -2.31 -1.26 -16.94
N TYR A 538 -1.38 -2.16 -17.18
CA TYR A 538 -0.33 -2.00 -18.17
C TYR A 538 -0.66 -2.80 -19.42
N PHE A 539 -0.31 -2.23 -20.55
CA PHE A 539 -0.52 -2.80 -21.88
C PHE A 539 0.81 -2.96 -22.57
N ARG A 540 1.03 -4.10 -23.25
CA ARG A 540 2.18 -4.23 -24.13
C ARG A 540 2.07 -3.25 -25.28
N HIS A 541 3.20 -2.72 -25.71
CA HIS A 541 3.33 -1.81 -26.83
C HIS A 541 4.27 -2.39 -27.88
N TYR A 542 3.88 -2.31 -29.14
CA TYR A 542 4.64 -2.77 -30.29
C TYR A 542 4.77 -1.64 -31.30
N ASP A 543 5.99 -1.31 -31.72
CA ASP A 543 6.22 -0.28 -32.73
C ASP A 543 5.56 -0.58 -34.07
N LYS A 544 5.43 -1.88 -34.40
CA LYS A 544 4.86 -2.36 -35.68
C LYS A 544 3.90 -3.53 -35.44
N LYS A 545 2.86 -3.60 -36.26
CA LYS A 545 1.85 -4.67 -36.22
C LYS A 545 2.45 -6.04 -36.49
N GLU A 546 3.48 -6.11 -37.31
CA GLU A 546 4.19 -7.35 -37.63
C GLU A 546 4.84 -7.97 -36.38
N ASN A 547 5.41 -7.15 -35.51
CA ASN A 547 6.01 -7.59 -34.24
C ASN A 547 4.95 -8.20 -33.33
N TYR A 548 3.80 -7.53 -33.20
CA TYR A 548 2.65 -8.06 -32.46
C TYR A 548 2.19 -9.42 -33.01
N LEU A 549 2.00 -9.53 -34.34
CA LEU A 549 1.54 -10.77 -34.97
C LEU A 549 2.57 -11.92 -34.83
N ALA A 550 3.85 -11.61 -34.82
CA ALA A 550 4.90 -12.60 -34.62
C ALA A 550 4.88 -13.16 -33.19
N GLU A 551 4.66 -12.30 -32.18
CA GLU A 551 4.56 -12.72 -30.79
C GLU A 551 3.27 -13.49 -30.53
N LEU A 552 2.15 -13.03 -31.11
CA LEU A 552 0.87 -13.73 -31.06
C LEU A 552 1.03 -15.19 -31.54
N LYS A 553 1.66 -15.38 -32.69
CA LYS A 553 1.91 -16.72 -33.24
C LYS A 553 2.76 -17.60 -32.31
N LYS A 554 3.77 -17.03 -31.65
CA LYS A 554 4.59 -17.75 -30.67
C LYS A 554 3.76 -18.16 -29.46
N SER A 555 2.91 -17.26 -28.97
CA SER A 555 2.02 -17.53 -27.82
C SER A 555 0.99 -18.62 -28.15
N GLU A 556 0.42 -18.62 -29.36
CA GLU A 556 -0.49 -19.67 -29.82
C GLU A 556 0.21 -21.03 -29.92
N GLN A 557 1.44 -21.07 -30.42
CA GLN A 557 2.24 -22.30 -30.49
C GLN A 557 2.54 -22.85 -29.08
N PHE A 558 2.99 -21.97 -28.18
CA PHE A 558 3.28 -22.34 -26.80
C PHE A 558 2.02 -22.89 -26.10
N LYS A 559 0.87 -22.22 -26.26
CA LYS A 559 -0.41 -22.70 -25.72
C LYS A 559 -0.77 -24.08 -26.26
N GLN A 560 -0.61 -24.30 -27.56
CA GLN A 560 -0.91 -25.59 -28.17
C GLN A 560 0.00 -26.71 -27.65
N GLU A 561 1.26 -26.41 -27.37
CA GLU A 561 2.21 -27.34 -26.75
C GLU A 561 1.82 -27.64 -25.30
N GLU A 562 1.42 -26.61 -24.53
CA GLU A 562 0.98 -26.75 -23.14
C GLU A 562 -0.34 -27.54 -23.05
N ASP A 563 -1.32 -27.25 -23.91
CA ASP A 563 -2.57 -28.02 -24.00
C ASP A 563 -2.31 -29.50 -24.35
N ASN A 564 -1.37 -29.75 -25.24
CA ASN A 564 -0.96 -31.12 -25.58
C ASN A 564 -0.24 -31.82 -24.41
N LEU A 565 0.57 -31.09 -23.66
CA LEU A 565 1.22 -31.59 -22.44
C LEU A 565 0.17 -31.88 -21.38
N ASN A 566 -0.74 -30.96 -21.08
CA ASN A 566 -1.80 -31.11 -20.09
C ASN A 566 -2.73 -32.30 -20.38
N LYS A 567 -3.09 -32.53 -21.66
CA LYS A 567 -3.87 -33.71 -22.07
C LYS A 567 -3.19 -35.05 -21.74
N ARG A 568 -1.86 -35.08 -21.71
CA ARG A 568 -1.05 -36.24 -21.40
C ARG A 568 -0.64 -36.34 -19.93
N THR A 569 -0.73 -35.22 -19.20
CA THR A 569 -0.35 -35.11 -17.80
C THR A 569 -1.42 -35.76 -16.93
N VAL A 570 -1.02 -36.68 -16.07
CA VAL A 570 -1.91 -37.35 -15.09
C VAL A 570 -1.94 -36.59 -13.78
N ASP A 571 -0.78 -36.01 -13.43
CA ASP A 571 -0.59 -35.29 -12.18
C ASP A 571 0.57 -34.29 -12.35
N ARG A 572 0.55 -33.18 -11.59
CA ARG A 572 1.55 -32.12 -11.67
C ARG A 572 1.78 -31.51 -10.29
N VAL A 573 3.01 -31.52 -9.84
CA VAL A 573 3.44 -30.76 -8.67
C VAL A 573 4.04 -29.42 -9.09
N ILE A 574 3.65 -28.35 -8.43
CA ILE A 574 4.28 -27.02 -8.57
C ILE A 574 5.26 -26.90 -7.42
N ILE A 575 6.55 -26.92 -7.74
CA ILE A 575 7.65 -26.87 -6.76
C ILE A 575 7.63 -25.51 -6.06
N ALA A 576 7.83 -25.51 -4.75
CA ALA A 576 7.79 -24.35 -3.86
C ALA A 576 6.41 -23.68 -3.72
N ASP A 577 5.37 -24.20 -4.38
CA ASP A 577 3.98 -23.84 -4.05
C ASP A 577 3.51 -24.69 -2.88
N ALA A 578 3.31 -24.05 -1.73
CA ALA A 578 3.03 -24.73 -0.46
C ALA A 578 1.79 -25.64 -0.50
N GLU A 579 0.80 -25.32 -1.34
CA GLU A 579 -0.41 -26.15 -1.45
C GLU A 579 -0.25 -27.29 -2.44
N SER A 580 0.38 -27.04 -3.57
CA SER A 580 0.72 -28.09 -4.51
C SER A 580 1.60 -29.13 -3.83
N GLU A 581 2.62 -28.68 -3.08
CA GLU A 581 3.48 -29.57 -2.30
C GLU A 581 2.73 -30.31 -1.20
N LYS A 582 1.82 -29.64 -0.49
CA LYS A 582 0.97 -30.26 0.53
C LYS A 582 0.00 -31.30 -0.06
N MET A 583 -0.63 -30.99 -1.20
CA MET A 583 -1.51 -31.94 -1.90
C MET A 583 -0.75 -33.20 -2.36
N HIS A 584 0.52 -33.05 -2.70
CA HIS A 584 1.41 -34.12 -3.11
C HIS A 584 2.22 -34.71 -1.93
N LYS A 585 1.78 -34.43 -0.69
CA LYS A 585 2.38 -34.95 0.56
C LYS A 585 3.90 -34.83 0.58
N MET A 586 4.40 -33.61 0.24
CA MET A 586 5.82 -33.35 0.20
C MET A 586 6.49 -33.65 1.53
N GLU A 587 7.56 -34.44 1.47
CA GLU A 587 8.48 -34.68 2.59
C GLU A 587 9.86 -34.12 2.21
N ALA A 588 10.51 -33.45 3.14
CA ALA A 588 11.83 -32.87 2.90
C ALA A 588 12.71 -32.90 4.14
N VAL A 589 14.00 -33.17 3.94
CA VAL A 589 15.04 -33.15 4.98
C VAL A 589 16.22 -32.33 4.42
N ASN A 590 16.71 -31.38 5.18
CA ASN A 590 17.81 -30.48 4.77
C ASN A 590 17.60 -29.90 3.36
N SER A 591 16.39 -29.43 3.07
CA SER A 591 15.98 -28.88 1.80
C SER A 591 15.58 -27.43 1.97
N THR A 592 15.95 -26.60 1.00
CA THR A 592 15.55 -25.19 0.87
C THR A 592 14.69 -25.01 -0.37
N ALA A 593 13.72 -24.09 -0.33
CA ALA A 593 12.89 -23.72 -1.47
C ALA A 593 13.04 -22.23 -1.77
N GLY A 594 13.04 -21.86 -3.04
CA GLY A 594 12.86 -20.50 -3.54
C GLY A 594 11.47 -20.32 -4.15
N GLU A 595 11.28 -19.31 -4.99
CA GLU A 595 9.96 -19.00 -5.58
C GLU A 595 9.41 -20.12 -6.49
N ASN A 596 10.29 -20.87 -7.17
CA ASN A 596 9.91 -21.91 -8.14
C ASN A 596 10.94 -23.06 -8.23
N TRP A 597 11.76 -23.20 -7.23
CA TRP A 597 12.77 -24.24 -7.14
C TRP A 597 12.89 -24.78 -5.73
N ARG A 598 13.42 -26.00 -5.62
CA ARG A 598 13.77 -26.65 -4.35
C ARG A 598 15.09 -27.36 -4.51
N ASP A 599 15.96 -27.24 -3.53
CA ASP A 599 17.25 -27.89 -3.47
C ASP A 599 17.40 -28.69 -2.16
N ALA A 600 18.29 -29.65 -2.13
CA ALA A 600 18.63 -30.41 -0.94
C ALA A 600 20.15 -30.44 -0.74
N SER A 601 20.58 -30.06 0.46
CA SER A 601 22.00 -30.10 0.84
C SER A 601 22.48 -31.55 0.99
N LYS A 602 23.80 -31.75 1.15
CA LYS A 602 24.40 -33.09 1.28
C LYS A 602 23.72 -33.90 2.37
N GLY A 603 23.16 -35.06 1.99
CA GLY A 603 22.40 -35.94 2.87
C GLY A 603 20.93 -35.54 3.04
N GLY A 604 20.49 -34.48 2.37
CA GLY A 604 19.10 -34.08 2.31
C GLY A 604 18.35 -34.69 1.13
N TYR A 605 17.04 -34.61 1.18
CA TYR A 605 16.14 -35.00 0.09
C TYR A 605 14.82 -34.21 0.15
N PHE A 606 14.09 -34.24 -0.93
CA PHE A 606 12.65 -33.96 -0.97
C PHE A 606 11.96 -34.94 -1.89
N MET A 607 10.70 -35.25 -1.58
CA MET A 607 9.90 -36.19 -2.36
C MET A 607 8.44 -35.80 -2.38
N TYR A 608 7.73 -36.24 -3.42
CA TYR A 608 6.32 -36.02 -3.65
C TYR A 608 5.59 -37.31 -3.95
N GLU A 609 4.36 -37.43 -3.46
CA GLU A 609 3.45 -38.49 -3.85
C GLU A 609 2.70 -38.06 -5.11
N MET A 610 2.87 -38.81 -6.22
CA MET A 610 2.27 -38.46 -7.51
C MET A 610 1.33 -39.57 -8.00
N LYS A 611 0.24 -39.15 -8.66
CA LYS A 611 -0.69 -40.07 -9.30
C LYS A 611 -0.10 -40.57 -10.61
N VAL A 612 -0.17 -41.88 -10.85
CA VAL A 612 0.28 -42.53 -12.09
C VAL A 612 -0.84 -43.39 -12.67
N ARG A 613 -0.85 -43.58 -13.98
CA ARG A 613 -1.76 -44.56 -14.64
C ARG A 613 -1.20 -45.95 -14.47
N LYS A 614 -2.06 -46.92 -14.12
CA LYS A 614 -1.69 -48.33 -13.90
C LYS A 614 -1.07 -49.04 -15.11
N GLU A 615 -1.31 -48.54 -16.30
CA GLU A 615 -0.98 -49.20 -17.58
C GLU A 615 0.21 -48.58 -18.33
N MET A 616 0.89 -47.58 -17.73
CA MET A 616 2.02 -46.91 -18.37
C MET A 616 3.25 -46.97 -17.45
N GLU A 617 4.41 -47.26 -18.02
CA GLU A 617 5.68 -46.97 -17.33
C GLU A 617 5.77 -45.49 -17.00
N PRO A 618 6.14 -45.13 -15.79
CA PRO A 618 6.23 -43.72 -15.40
C PRO A 618 7.32 -43.05 -16.21
N VAL A 619 6.93 -42.09 -17.04
CA VAL A 619 7.85 -41.18 -17.73
C VAL A 619 7.80 -39.85 -16.99
N SER A 620 8.87 -39.53 -16.32
CA SER A 620 9.04 -38.22 -15.69
C SER A 620 9.53 -37.22 -16.74
N TYR A 621 8.77 -36.13 -16.95
CA TYR A 621 9.24 -34.96 -17.69
C TYR A 621 9.52 -33.83 -16.68
N THR A 622 10.80 -33.55 -16.50
CA THR A 622 11.20 -32.33 -15.79
C THR A 622 11.31 -31.20 -16.81
N HIS A 623 10.43 -30.22 -16.73
CA HIS A 623 10.52 -29.00 -17.54
C HIS A 623 11.53 -28.06 -16.87
N LEU A 624 12.82 -28.22 -17.21
CA LEU A 624 13.86 -27.27 -16.84
C LEU A 624 13.76 -26.07 -17.80
N ARG A 625 13.42 -24.89 -17.29
CA ARG A 625 13.55 -23.66 -18.07
C ARG A 625 15.03 -23.41 -18.37
N ALA A 626 15.35 -22.96 -19.56
CA ALA A 626 16.69 -22.81 -20.13
C ALA A 626 17.69 -21.94 -19.30
N HIS A 627 17.25 -21.28 -18.24
CA HIS A 627 18.10 -20.49 -17.36
C HIS A 627 18.79 -21.29 -16.24
N GLU A 628 18.41 -22.54 -15.99
CA GLU A 628 18.93 -23.32 -14.87
C GLU A 628 20.06 -24.29 -15.24
N THR A 629 20.28 -24.55 -16.53
CA THR A 629 21.25 -25.53 -17.01
C THR A 629 22.71 -25.04 -17.12
N LEU A 630 22.98 -23.76 -16.88
CA LEU A 630 24.33 -23.19 -17.07
C LEU A 630 25.10 -22.87 -15.78
N ARG A 631 24.59 -23.19 -14.60
CA ARG A 631 25.29 -22.91 -13.32
C ARG A 631 25.95 -24.10 -12.64
N HIS A 632 25.80 -25.31 -13.13
CA HIS A 632 26.39 -26.52 -12.52
C HIS A 632 26.92 -27.52 -13.57
N LEU A 633 27.80 -27.06 -14.47
CA LEU A 633 28.80 -27.89 -15.14
C LEU A 633 30.19 -27.30 -14.91
#